data_e2e608094bbfc768a7f682c0d0c8a7a9
#
_entry.id   e2e608094bbfc768a7f682c0d0c8a7a9
#
_cell.length_a   1.000
_cell.length_b   1.000
_cell.length_c   1.000
_cell.angle_alpha   90.00
_cell.angle_beta   90.00
_cell.angle_gamma   90.00
#
_symmetry.space_group_name_H-M   'P 1'
#
loop_
_entity.id
_entity.type
_entity.pdbx_description
1 polymer ?
#
loop_
_entity_poly.entity_id
_entity_poly.type
_entity_poly.pdbx_seq_one_letter_code
_entity_poly.pdbx_strand_id
1 'polypeptide(L)'
;MDTAEKTMQEGYTLVQSGSHEEALEAFLRAEALYAAAGDGQRQARACTNKALVLVQLRRFADALDGFRAALGLFEKSDEFIRVAEQYGNIGSVHRDLGQPDEALESYTEALAVYRELGLRERAADQCTNIAYTRFMKKEYEEALRWYREALSLYTQAGSEEKRALAAENAARLAAALEGPPE
;
A
#
# COMPACT_ATOMS: atom_id res chain seq x y z
N MET A 1 -8.46 27.52 -10.81
CA MET A 1 -8.13 26.50 -9.83
C MET A 1 -8.91 26.83 -8.58
N ASP A 2 -9.76 25.93 -8.16
CA ASP A 2 -10.63 26.08 -7.00
C ASP A 2 -9.77 26.06 -5.71
N THR A 3 -10.30 26.58 -4.59
CA THR A 3 -9.56 26.67 -3.31
C THR A 3 -9.12 25.29 -2.80
N ALA A 4 -9.96 24.27 -2.93
CA ALA A 4 -9.64 22.91 -2.51
C ALA A 4 -8.47 22.33 -3.31
N GLU A 5 -8.45 22.53 -4.62
CA GLU A 5 -7.35 22.08 -5.49
C GLU A 5 -6.03 22.80 -5.18
N LYS A 6 -6.08 24.10 -4.88
CA LYS A 6 -4.88 24.84 -4.44
C LYS A 6 -4.33 24.29 -3.13
N THR A 7 -5.21 24.04 -2.17
CA THR A 7 -4.84 23.47 -0.86
C THR A 7 -4.25 22.05 -1.02
N MET A 8 -4.82 21.26 -1.93
CA MET A 8 -4.26 19.93 -2.25
C MET A 8 -2.86 20.03 -2.84
N GLN A 9 -2.63 20.97 -3.77
CA GLN A 9 -1.33 21.23 -4.38
C GLN A 9 -0.31 21.76 -3.36
N GLU A 10 -0.73 22.62 -2.44
CA GLU A 10 0.08 23.07 -1.30
C GLU A 10 0.57 21.86 -0.49
N GLY A 11 -0.32 20.92 -0.15
CA GLY A 11 0.03 19.71 0.58
C GLY A 11 1.09 18.88 -0.14
N TYR A 12 0.99 18.67 -1.44
CA TYR A 12 2.01 17.96 -2.23
C TYR A 12 3.38 18.67 -2.20
N THR A 13 3.39 20.00 -2.31
CA THR A 13 4.64 20.78 -2.26
C THR A 13 5.30 20.66 -0.89
N LEU A 14 4.50 20.70 0.18
CA LEU A 14 4.98 20.55 1.56
C LEU A 14 5.53 19.15 1.84
N VAL A 15 4.93 18.09 1.28
CA VAL A 15 5.50 16.74 1.34
C VAL A 15 6.87 16.68 0.66
N GLN A 16 7.00 17.29 -0.51
CA GLN A 16 8.27 17.31 -1.25
C GLN A 16 9.38 18.08 -0.52
N SER A 17 9.02 19.10 0.26
CA SER A 17 9.98 19.87 1.09
C SER A 17 10.27 19.21 2.46
N GLY A 18 9.58 18.10 2.79
CA GLY A 18 9.73 17.43 4.08
C GLY A 18 8.95 18.07 5.22
N SER A 19 8.11 19.09 4.94
CA SER A 19 7.27 19.80 5.93
C SER A 19 5.99 18.99 6.23
N HIS A 20 6.16 17.82 6.88
CA HIS A 20 5.07 16.85 7.02
C HIS A 20 3.90 17.34 7.88
N GLU A 21 4.14 18.11 8.94
CA GLU A 21 3.06 18.63 9.78
C GLU A 21 2.23 19.68 9.04
N GLU A 22 2.86 20.59 8.29
CA GLU A 22 2.16 21.56 7.48
C GLU A 22 1.42 20.88 6.30
N ALA A 23 2.00 19.81 5.73
CA ALA A 23 1.33 19.02 4.71
C ALA A 23 0.07 18.32 5.25
N LEU A 24 0.13 17.81 6.48
CA LEU A 24 -1.02 17.24 7.18
C LEU A 24 -2.15 18.24 7.31
N GLU A 25 -1.85 19.47 7.74
CA GLU A 25 -2.85 20.54 7.86
C GLU A 25 -3.45 20.91 6.49
N ALA A 26 -2.63 20.97 5.44
CA ALA A 26 -3.12 21.26 4.10
C ALA A 26 -4.07 20.15 3.60
N PHE A 27 -3.74 18.87 3.78
CA PHE A 27 -4.63 17.78 3.39
C PHE A 27 -5.90 17.71 4.23
N LEU A 28 -5.86 18.04 5.52
CA LEU A 28 -7.05 18.16 6.36
C LEU A 28 -8.00 19.26 5.85
N ARG A 29 -7.47 20.42 5.47
CA ARG A 29 -8.27 21.52 4.88
C ARG A 29 -8.86 21.10 3.53
N ALA A 30 -8.07 20.44 2.67
CA ALA A 30 -8.53 19.94 1.38
C ALA A 30 -9.67 18.91 1.52
N GLU A 31 -9.52 17.97 2.45
CA GLU A 31 -10.54 16.97 2.78
C GLU A 31 -11.87 17.64 3.16
N ALA A 32 -11.82 18.62 4.07
CA ALA A 32 -13.02 19.35 4.52
C ALA A 32 -13.68 20.14 3.38
N LEU A 33 -12.90 20.76 2.49
CA LEU A 33 -13.41 21.51 1.35
C LEU A 33 -14.09 20.60 0.33
N TYR A 34 -13.50 19.42 0.02
CA TYR A 34 -14.09 18.44 -0.88
C TYR A 34 -15.35 17.80 -0.28
N ALA A 35 -15.35 17.52 1.04
CA ALA A 35 -16.53 17.04 1.74
C ALA A 35 -17.68 18.05 1.66
N ALA A 36 -17.42 19.33 1.90
CA ALA A 36 -18.41 20.41 1.79
C ALA A 36 -18.95 20.59 0.36
N ALA A 37 -18.14 20.29 -0.65
CA ALA A 37 -18.53 20.32 -2.06
C ALA A 37 -19.27 19.06 -2.53
N GLY A 38 -19.36 18.02 -1.68
CA GLY A 38 -19.94 16.72 -2.06
C GLY A 38 -19.07 15.93 -3.04
N ASP A 39 -17.79 16.29 -3.21
CA ASP A 39 -16.84 15.61 -4.09
C ASP A 39 -16.16 14.45 -3.36
N GLY A 40 -16.86 13.34 -3.24
CA GLY A 40 -16.39 12.15 -2.51
C GLY A 40 -15.11 11.57 -3.08
N GLN A 41 -14.90 11.64 -4.40
CA GLN A 41 -13.71 11.10 -5.04
C GLN A 41 -12.45 11.91 -4.67
N ARG A 42 -12.52 13.24 -4.74
CA ARG A 42 -11.39 14.09 -4.33
C ARG A 42 -11.20 14.10 -2.82
N GLN A 43 -12.28 13.99 -2.05
CA GLN A 43 -12.21 13.79 -0.60
C GLN A 43 -11.44 12.52 -0.27
N ALA A 44 -11.73 11.37 -0.91
CA ALA A 44 -11.01 10.12 -0.71
C ALA A 44 -9.50 10.26 -0.98
N ARG A 45 -9.14 10.97 -2.05
CA ARG A 45 -7.72 11.26 -2.37
C ARG A 45 -7.05 12.11 -1.29
N ALA A 46 -7.75 13.10 -0.75
CA ALA A 46 -7.25 13.92 0.36
C ALA A 46 -7.05 13.08 1.63
N CYS A 47 -8.01 12.20 1.98
CA CYS A 47 -7.88 11.23 3.07
C CYS A 47 -6.66 10.33 2.89
N THR A 48 -6.44 9.79 1.67
CA THR A 48 -5.27 8.94 1.38
C THR A 48 -3.96 9.68 1.60
N ASN A 49 -3.83 10.90 1.05
CA ASN A 49 -2.61 11.69 1.19
C ASN A 49 -2.35 12.10 2.64
N LYS A 50 -3.39 12.51 3.37
CA LYS A 50 -3.32 12.75 4.81
C LYS A 50 -2.79 11.52 5.55
N ALA A 51 -3.33 10.32 5.25
CA ALA A 51 -2.91 9.09 5.89
C ALA A 51 -1.46 8.71 5.57
N LEU A 52 -1.01 8.92 4.32
CA LEU A 52 0.39 8.72 3.94
C LEU A 52 1.34 9.65 4.73
N VAL A 53 0.96 10.91 4.95
CA VAL A 53 1.74 11.84 5.80
C VAL A 53 1.75 11.36 7.24
N LEU A 54 0.62 10.88 7.78
CA LEU A 54 0.55 10.33 9.13
C LEU A 54 1.46 9.09 9.30
N VAL A 55 1.61 8.25 8.26
CA VAL A 55 2.62 7.17 8.27
C VAL A 55 4.03 7.72 8.40
N GLN A 56 4.39 8.77 7.64
CA GLN A 56 5.71 9.40 7.76
C GLN A 56 5.96 9.96 9.15
N LEU A 57 4.94 10.52 9.79
CA LEU A 57 4.95 11.01 11.16
C LEU A 57 4.86 9.90 12.22
N ARG A 58 4.81 8.62 11.79
CA ARG A 58 4.63 7.43 12.65
C ARG A 58 3.34 7.43 13.49
N ARG A 59 2.35 8.19 13.05
CA ARG A 59 1.01 8.26 13.66
C ARG A 59 0.12 7.17 13.04
N PHE A 60 0.49 5.92 13.27
CA PHE A 60 -0.07 4.77 12.58
C PHE A 60 -1.57 4.53 12.82
N ALA A 61 -2.06 4.78 14.04
CA ALA A 61 -3.50 4.65 14.35
C ALA A 61 -4.33 5.66 13.52
N ASP A 62 -3.91 6.93 13.50
CA ASP A 62 -4.58 7.97 12.72
C ASP A 62 -4.49 7.69 11.21
N ALA A 63 -3.38 7.10 10.75
CA ALA A 63 -3.21 6.69 9.36
C ALA A 63 -4.20 5.59 8.95
N LEU A 64 -4.40 4.57 9.80
CA LEU A 64 -5.40 3.53 9.56
C LEU A 64 -6.80 4.11 9.42
N ASP A 65 -7.19 5.05 10.28
CA ASP A 65 -8.48 5.72 10.20
C ASP A 65 -8.62 6.51 8.90
N GLY A 66 -7.56 7.20 8.47
CA GLY A 66 -7.53 7.92 7.20
C GLY A 66 -7.68 6.99 5.98
N PHE A 67 -6.96 5.87 5.95
CA PHE A 67 -7.07 4.88 4.86
C PHE A 67 -8.44 4.20 4.84
N ARG A 68 -9.04 3.87 6.00
CA ARG A 68 -10.40 3.32 6.08
C ARG A 68 -11.46 4.31 5.60
N ALA A 69 -11.31 5.59 5.94
CA ALA A 69 -12.19 6.63 5.42
C ALA A 69 -12.10 6.75 3.89
N ALA A 70 -10.88 6.75 3.33
CA ALA A 70 -10.68 6.75 1.89
C ALA A 70 -11.26 5.50 1.22
N LEU A 71 -11.03 4.32 1.81
CA LEU A 71 -11.57 3.04 1.34
C LEU A 71 -13.09 3.12 1.16
N GLY A 72 -13.83 3.51 2.21
CA GLY A 72 -15.29 3.61 2.14
C GLY A 72 -15.82 4.64 1.14
N LEU A 73 -15.03 5.68 0.81
CA LEU A 73 -15.39 6.65 -0.23
C LEU A 73 -15.12 6.08 -1.64
N PHE A 74 -14.02 5.36 -1.83
CA PHE A 74 -13.69 4.71 -3.11
C PHE A 74 -14.64 3.55 -3.43
N GLU A 75 -15.08 2.78 -2.42
CA GLU A 75 -16.11 1.74 -2.58
C GLU A 75 -17.42 2.32 -3.10
N LYS A 76 -17.86 3.47 -2.57
CA LYS A 76 -19.09 4.16 -3.01
C LYS A 76 -19.01 4.70 -4.45
N SER A 77 -17.83 4.87 -4.98
CA SER A 77 -17.59 5.37 -6.36
C SER A 77 -17.10 4.28 -7.32
N ASP A 78 -17.13 3.01 -6.92
CA ASP A 78 -16.71 1.84 -7.71
C ASP A 78 -15.26 1.94 -8.23
N GLU A 79 -14.39 2.64 -7.47
CA GLU A 79 -12.98 2.79 -7.83
C GLU A 79 -12.13 1.62 -7.32
N PHE A 80 -12.37 0.41 -7.85
CA PHE A 80 -11.78 -0.84 -7.36
C PHE A 80 -10.25 -0.83 -7.27
N ILE A 81 -9.56 -0.17 -8.20
CA ILE A 81 -8.09 -0.02 -8.14
C ILE A 81 -7.68 0.78 -6.90
N ARG A 82 -8.42 1.86 -6.60
CA ARG A 82 -8.15 2.68 -5.41
C ARG A 82 -8.49 1.95 -4.11
N VAL A 83 -9.56 1.16 -4.12
CA VAL A 83 -9.91 0.26 -3.01
C VAL A 83 -8.74 -0.68 -2.70
N ALA A 84 -8.19 -1.36 -3.71
CA ALA A 84 -7.05 -2.25 -3.53
C ALA A 84 -5.79 -1.51 -3.05
N GLU A 85 -5.55 -0.28 -3.52
CA GLU A 85 -4.46 0.56 -3.02
C GLU A 85 -4.61 0.86 -1.51
N GLN A 86 -5.85 1.13 -1.04
CA GLN A 86 -6.07 1.36 0.39
C GLN A 86 -5.82 0.10 1.21
N TYR A 87 -6.28 -1.07 0.76
CA TYR A 87 -5.96 -2.34 1.41
C TYR A 87 -4.44 -2.58 1.50
N GLY A 88 -3.69 -2.33 0.44
CA GLY A 88 -2.23 -2.43 0.45
C GLY A 88 -1.57 -1.47 1.45
N ASN A 89 -2.07 -0.23 1.56
CA ASN A 89 -1.60 0.75 2.53
C ASN A 89 -1.91 0.32 3.97
N ILE A 90 -3.15 -0.12 4.24
CA ILE A 90 -3.58 -0.64 5.54
C ILE A 90 -2.69 -1.82 5.95
N GLY A 91 -2.44 -2.76 5.04
CA GLY A 91 -1.55 -3.90 5.29
C GLY A 91 -0.13 -3.45 5.67
N SER A 92 0.41 -2.44 4.99
CA SER A 92 1.73 -1.90 5.30
C SER A 92 1.79 -1.27 6.69
N VAL A 93 0.76 -0.54 7.09
CA VAL A 93 0.68 0.04 8.45
C VAL A 93 0.56 -1.05 9.51
N HIS A 94 -0.27 -2.08 9.30
CA HIS A 94 -0.37 -3.21 10.23
C HIS A 94 0.96 -3.95 10.37
N ARG A 95 1.69 -4.19 9.26
CA ARG A 95 3.04 -4.76 9.31
C ARG A 95 4.00 -3.91 10.15
N ASP A 96 3.99 -2.60 9.96
CA ASP A 96 4.87 -1.66 10.67
C ASP A 96 4.50 -1.53 12.16
N LEU A 97 3.26 -1.84 12.52
CA LEU A 97 2.78 -2.00 13.90
C LEU A 97 3.12 -3.36 14.53
N GLY A 98 3.74 -4.28 13.79
CA GLY A 98 4.00 -5.64 14.25
C GLY A 98 2.75 -6.52 14.37
N GLN A 99 1.75 -6.25 13.54
CA GLN A 99 0.48 -6.97 13.40
C GLN A 99 0.47 -7.75 12.06
N PRO A 100 1.26 -8.83 11.95
CA PRO A 100 1.45 -9.50 10.67
C PRO A 100 0.21 -10.21 10.13
N ASP A 101 -0.70 -10.67 11.00
CA ASP A 101 -1.90 -11.36 10.56
C ASP A 101 -2.89 -10.38 9.91
N GLU A 102 -3.11 -9.22 10.50
CA GLU A 102 -3.93 -8.14 9.94
C GLU A 102 -3.30 -7.57 8.65
N ALA A 103 -1.97 -7.54 8.57
CA ALA A 103 -1.27 -7.16 7.35
C ALA A 103 -1.52 -8.17 6.23
N LEU A 104 -1.45 -9.48 6.51
CA LEU A 104 -1.71 -10.54 5.54
C LEU A 104 -3.15 -10.52 5.03
N GLU A 105 -4.14 -10.30 5.89
CA GLU A 105 -5.53 -10.13 5.49
C GLU A 105 -5.66 -8.98 4.50
N SER A 106 -5.15 -7.81 4.85
CA SER A 106 -5.25 -6.61 3.99
C SER A 106 -4.55 -6.79 2.64
N TYR A 107 -3.35 -7.37 2.61
CA TYR A 107 -2.65 -7.65 1.34
C TYR A 107 -3.38 -8.69 0.48
N THR A 108 -4.06 -9.66 1.11
CA THR A 108 -4.85 -10.67 0.40
C THR A 108 -6.07 -10.05 -0.27
N GLU A 109 -6.75 -9.10 0.39
CA GLU A 109 -7.86 -8.34 -0.21
C GLU A 109 -7.36 -7.52 -1.42
N ALA A 110 -6.27 -6.79 -1.27
CA ALA A 110 -5.68 -6.06 -2.39
C ALA A 110 -5.30 -6.97 -3.57
N LEU A 111 -4.68 -8.13 -3.27
CA LEU A 111 -4.28 -9.13 -4.26
C LEU A 111 -5.49 -9.68 -5.03
N ALA A 112 -6.59 -9.99 -4.33
CA ALA A 112 -7.81 -10.49 -4.94
C ALA A 112 -8.35 -9.52 -6.00
N VAL A 113 -8.46 -8.23 -5.64
CA VAL A 113 -8.92 -7.19 -6.56
C VAL A 113 -7.97 -7.04 -7.76
N TYR A 114 -6.66 -6.99 -7.53
CA TYR A 114 -5.70 -6.85 -8.65
C TYR A 114 -5.69 -8.06 -9.58
N ARG A 115 -5.92 -9.29 -9.07
CA ARG A 115 -6.06 -10.49 -9.89
C ARG A 115 -7.33 -10.44 -10.75
N GLU A 116 -8.45 -10.05 -10.17
CA GLU A 116 -9.73 -9.91 -10.89
C GLU A 116 -9.62 -8.88 -12.03
N LEU A 117 -8.92 -7.78 -11.79
CA LEU A 117 -8.69 -6.73 -12.78
C LEU A 117 -7.54 -7.05 -13.76
N GLY A 118 -6.85 -8.18 -13.62
CA GLY A 118 -5.73 -8.57 -14.48
C GLY A 118 -4.48 -7.70 -14.34
N LEU A 119 -4.35 -6.95 -13.24
CA LEU A 119 -3.25 -6.04 -12.94
C LEU A 119 -2.05 -6.79 -12.36
N ARG A 120 -1.37 -7.56 -13.24
CA ARG A 120 -0.34 -8.55 -12.86
C ARG A 120 0.79 -7.96 -12.02
N GLU A 121 1.32 -6.80 -12.40
CA GLU A 121 2.41 -6.17 -11.66
C GLU A 121 1.99 -5.79 -10.24
N ARG A 122 0.80 -5.17 -10.08
CA ARG A 122 0.27 -4.82 -8.76
C ARG A 122 -0.07 -6.05 -7.92
N ALA A 123 -0.57 -7.11 -8.54
CA ALA A 123 -0.76 -8.40 -7.88
C ALA A 123 0.57 -8.98 -7.38
N ALA A 124 1.63 -8.90 -8.19
CA ALA A 124 2.97 -9.34 -7.80
C ALA A 124 3.55 -8.51 -6.64
N ASP A 125 3.30 -7.19 -6.62
CA ASP A 125 3.67 -6.34 -5.48
C ASP A 125 3.02 -6.84 -4.17
N GLN A 126 1.74 -7.23 -4.21
CA GLN A 126 1.07 -7.79 -3.02
C GLN A 126 1.62 -9.17 -2.64
N CYS A 127 1.91 -10.05 -3.62
CA CYS A 127 2.57 -11.33 -3.33
C CYS A 127 3.92 -11.12 -2.64
N THR A 128 4.68 -10.09 -3.04
CA THR A 128 5.96 -9.73 -2.41
C THR A 128 5.76 -9.25 -0.96
N ASN A 129 4.73 -8.42 -0.71
CA ASN A 129 4.38 -7.97 0.64
C ASN A 129 3.97 -9.14 1.55
N ILE A 130 3.16 -10.06 1.04
CA ILE A 130 2.76 -11.28 1.75
C ILE A 130 4.01 -12.14 2.05
N ALA A 131 4.89 -12.35 1.05
CA ALA A 131 6.12 -13.12 1.22
C ALA A 131 6.99 -12.53 2.32
N TYR A 132 7.22 -11.22 2.29
CA TYR A 132 8.01 -10.54 3.32
C TYR A 132 7.37 -10.64 4.71
N THR A 133 6.05 -10.50 4.81
CA THR A 133 5.32 -10.62 6.09
C THR A 133 5.41 -12.04 6.64
N ARG A 134 5.29 -13.08 5.78
CA ARG A 134 5.51 -14.49 6.15
C ARG A 134 6.95 -14.73 6.60
N PHE A 135 7.93 -14.13 5.94
CA PHE A 135 9.33 -14.19 6.34
C PHE A 135 9.54 -13.61 7.75
N MET A 136 8.94 -12.46 8.07
CA MET A 136 8.99 -11.86 9.41
C MET A 136 8.37 -12.77 10.48
N LYS A 137 7.33 -13.52 10.13
CA LYS A 137 6.71 -14.57 10.98
C LYS A 137 7.55 -15.85 11.09
N LYS A 138 8.71 -15.94 10.40
CA LYS A 138 9.56 -17.13 10.28
C LYS A 138 8.88 -18.31 9.56
N GLU A 139 7.86 -18.05 8.78
CA GLU A 139 7.14 -19.02 7.93
C GLU A 139 7.86 -19.11 6.57
N TYR A 140 9.09 -19.62 6.57
CA TYR A 140 10.03 -19.46 5.45
C TYR A 140 9.60 -20.20 4.18
N GLU A 141 9.02 -21.38 4.29
CA GLU A 141 8.53 -22.14 3.14
C GLU A 141 7.35 -21.43 2.47
N GLU A 142 6.45 -20.86 3.28
CA GLU A 142 5.34 -20.05 2.79
C GLU A 142 5.84 -18.76 2.10
N ALA A 143 6.80 -18.07 2.73
CA ALA A 143 7.42 -16.89 2.15
C ALA A 143 8.06 -17.20 0.78
N LEU A 144 8.76 -18.33 0.66
CA LEU A 144 9.36 -18.76 -0.60
C LEU A 144 8.31 -19.05 -1.68
N ARG A 145 7.17 -19.66 -1.32
CA ARG A 145 6.06 -19.88 -2.25
C ARG A 145 5.52 -18.56 -2.79
N TRP A 146 5.30 -17.58 -1.93
CA TRP A 146 4.79 -16.28 -2.33
C TRP A 146 5.80 -15.46 -3.17
N TYR A 147 7.11 -15.55 -2.88
CA TYR A 147 8.12 -14.94 -3.77
C TYR A 147 8.14 -15.59 -5.15
N ARG A 148 7.96 -16.91 -5.26
CA ARG A 148 7.85 -17.60 -6.56
C ARG A 148 6.61 -17.19 -7.34
N GLU A 149 5.49 -16.98 -6.66
CA GLU A 149 4.27 -16.44 -7.28
C GLU A 149 4.49 -15.01 -7.81
N ALA A 150 5.11 -14.14 -7.00
CA ALA A 150 5.47 -12.79 -7.41
C ALA A 150 6.37 -12.81 -8.67
N LEU A 151 7.39 -13.68 -8.70
CA LEU A 151 8.26 -13.89 -9.84
C LEU A 151 7.49 -14.24 -11.12
N SER A 152 6.56 -15.17 -11.04
CA SER A 152 5.71 -15.56 -12.15
C SER A 152 4.91 -14.37 -12.69
N LEU A 153 4.27 -13.62 -11.80
CA LEU A 153 3.45 -12.46 -12.15
C LEU A 153 4.28 -11.30 -12.73
N TYR A 154 5.46 -11.00 -12.17
CA TYR A 154 6.36 -9.99 -12.74
C TYR A 154 6.89 -10.39 -14.12
N THR A 155 7.18 -11.67 -14.33
CA THR A 155 7.57 -12.19 -15.66
C THR A 155 6.45 -11.96 -16.67
N GLN A 156 5.21 -12.27 -16.32
CA GLN A 156 4.04 -12.06 -17.17
C GLN A 156 3.73 -10.57 -17.42
N ALA A 157 4.12 -9.69 -16.48
CA ALA A 157 3.96 -8.24 -16.57
C ALA A 157 5.10 -7.56 -17.35
N GLY A 158 6.22 -8.24 -17.58
CA GLY A 158 7.41 -7.68 -18.20
C GLY A 158 8.20 -6.73 -17.27
N SER A 159 8.00 -6.83 -15.94
CA SER A 159 8.60 -5.94 -14.94
C SER A 159 9.96 -6.50 -14.48
N GLU A 160 10.98 -6.35 -15.33
CA GLU A 160 12.30 -7.00 -15.15
C GLU A 160 13.01 -6.58 -13.84
N GLU A 161 12.98 -5.31 -13.47
CA GLU A 161 13.64 -4.82 -12.25
C GLU A 161 13.03 -5.46 -10.98
N LYS A 162 11.70 -5.42 -10.85
CA LYS A 162 10.98 -6.03 -9.74
C LYS A 162 11.13 -7.54 -9.72
N ARG A 163 11.14 -8.17 -10.91
CA ARG A 163 11.39 -9.59 -11.07
C ARG A 163 12.76 -9.97 -10.52
N ALA A 164 13.81 -9.22 -10.87
CA ALA A 164 15.17 -9.47 -10.39
C ALA A 164 15.27 -9.39 -8.86
N LEU A 165 14.64 -8.38 -8.24
CA LEU A 165 14.62 -8.23 -6.78
C LEU A 165 13.86 -9.39 -6.10
N ALA A 166 12.71 -9.79 -6.64
CA ALA A 166 11.96 -10.93 -6.11
C ALA A 166 12.74 -12.24 -6.26
N ALA A 167 13.49 -12.43 -7.37
CA ALA A 167 14.35 -13.58 -7.59
C ALA A 167 15.49 -13.65 -6.57
N GLU A 168 16.13 -12.51 -6.29
CA GLU A 168 17.19 -12.44 -5.28
C GLU A 168 16.67 -12.85 -3.89
N ASN A 169 15.52 -12.28 -3.48
CA ASN A 169 14.90 -12.62 -2.20
C ASN A 169 14.53 -14.10 -2.11
N ALA A 170 13.96 -14.67 -3.17
CA ALA A 170 13.62 -16.08 -3.23
C ALA A 170 14.87 -16.98 -3.16
N ALA A 171 15.93 -16.63 -3.89
CA ALA A 171 17.17 -17.40 -3.91
C ALA A 171 17.88 -17.38 -2.54
N ARG A 172 17.96 -16.20 -1.90
CA ARG A 172 18.54 -16.05 -0.57
C ARG A 172 17.78 -16.88 0.48
N LEU A 173 16.46 -16.88 0.40
CA LEU A 173 15.63 -17.66 1.32
C LEU A 173 15.75 -19.16 1.06
N ALA A 174 15.76 -19.59 -0.20
CA ALA A 174 15.95 -21.00 -0.56
C ALA A 174 17.29 -21.54 -0.06
N ALA A 175 18.38 -20.82 -0.29
CA ALA A 175 19.71 -21.19 0.21
C ALA A 175 19.75 -21.28 1.74
N ALA A 176 19.06 -20.41 2.46
CA ALA A 176 18.98 -20.45 3.91
C ALA A 176 18.19 -21.67 4.44
N LEU A 177 17.21 -22.16 3.66
CA LEU A 177 16.44 -23.37 4.00
C LEU A 177 17.20 -24.68 3.72
N GLU A 178 18.07 -24.68 2.71
CA GLU A 178 18.88 -25.88 2.35
C GLU A 178 20.05 -26.12 3.33
N GLY A 179 20.40 -25.11 4.14
CA GLY A 179 21.54 -25.17 5.05
C GLY A 179 22.91 -25.00 4.35
N PRO A 180 24.02 -24.93 5.10
CA PRO A 180 25.34 -24.90 4.50
C PRO A 180 25.62 -26.24 3.77
N PRO A 181 26.29 -26.22 2.59
CA PRO A 181 26.71 -27.44 1.93
C PRO A 181 27.62 -28.23 2.90
N GLU A 182 27.36 -29.55 3.01
CA GLU A 182 28.18 -30.47 3.79
C GLU A 182 29.64 -30.52 3.32
#